data_9ed91bd1a98f194504f2fc9b36ff0e30
#
_entry.id   9ed91bd1a98f194504f2fc9b36ff0e30
#
_cell.length_a   1.000
_cell.length_b   1.000
_cell.length_c   1.000
_cell.angle_alpha   90.00
_cell.angle_beta   90.00
_cell.angle_gamma   90.00
#
_symmetry.space_group_name_H-M   'P 1'
#
loop_
_entity.id
_entity.type
_entity.pdbx_description
1 polymer ?
#
loop_
_entity_poly.entity_id
_entity_poly.type
_entity_poly.pdbx_seq_one_letter_code
_entity_poly.pdbx_strand_id
1 'polypeptide(L)'
;MNAELNLGPIGQISRTVKDIKRAEEWYGTVLGLPHLYTFGKLAFFDCGGTRLFLNEQAEVGPESILYLRVSNIQSTYDQLQARGVEFTGAPHMIHKHADGTEEWMAFFKDPESRPLALMSQVVPQ
;
A
#
# COMPACT_ATOMS: atom_id res chain seq x y z
N MET A 1 -25.05 10.34 -31.55
CA MET A 1 -24.38 9.15 -31.05
C MET A 1 -23.59 9.51 -29.80
N ASN A 2 -23.87 8.83 -28.74
CA ASN A 2 -23.19 9.08 -27.47
C ASN A 2 -22.03 8.11 -27.30
N ALA A 3 -20.84 8.67 -27.05
CA ALA A 3 -19.71 7.84 -26.65
C ALA A 3 -19.90 7.47 -25.20
N GLU A 4 -19.73 6.22 -24.86
CA GLU A 4 -19.76 5.79 -23.47
C GLU A 4 -18.54 6.36 -22.74
N LEU A 5 -18.78 6.92 -21.57
CA LEU A 5 -17.69 7.31 -20.70
C LEU A 5 -17.11 6.05 -20.10
N ASN A 6 -15.85 5.79 -20.38
CA ASN A 6 -15.20 4.55 -19.95
C ASN A 6 -13.89 4.86 -19.24
N LEU A 7 -13.98 5.02 -17.94
CA LEU A 7 -12.79 5.28 -17.13
C LEU A 7 -12.10 3.96 -16.81
N GLY A 8 -10.82 3.92 -17.05
CA GLY A 8 -10.01 2.75 -16.73
C GLY A 8 -9.68 2.66 -15.24
N PRO A 9 -8.86 1.70 -14.84
CA PRO A 9 -8.44 1.58 -13.46
C PRO A 9 -7.54 2.76 -13.04
N ILE A 10 -7.35 2.91 -11.73
CA ILE A 10 -6.44 3.94 -11.23
C ILE A 10 -5.04 3.61 -11.73
N GLY A 11 -4.43 4.54 -12.48
CA GLY A 11 -3.12 4.32 -13.08
C GLY A 11 -1.96 4.76 -12.20
N GLN A 12 -2.20 5.73 -11.33
CA GLN A 12 -1.13 6.27 -10.48
C GLN A 12 -1.71 6.86 -9.21
N ILE A 13 -0.99 6.66 -8.10
CA ILE A 13 -1.30 7.26 -6.80
C ILE A 13 -0.04 7.99 -6.36
N SER A 14 -0.16 9.22 -5.91
CA SER A 14 0.97 9.97 -5.40
C SER A 14 0.93 10.05 -3.88
N ARG A 15 2.11 10.05 -3.27
CA ARG A 15 2.27 10.20 -1.82
C ARG A 15 3.48 11.10 -1.56
N THR A 16 3.33 12.10 -0.70
CA THR A 16 4.46 12.95 -0.34
C THR A 16 5.27 12.31 0.78
N VAL A 17 6.59 12.53 0.75
CA VAL A 17 7.50 12.06 1.79
C VAL A 17 8.51 13.17 2.08
N LYS A 18 9.12 13.13 3.26
CA LYS A 18 10.13 14.12 3.62
C LYS A 18 11.53 13.72 3.18
N ASP A 19 11.80 12.43 3.07
CA ASP A 19 13.11 11.91 2.72
C ASP A 19 12.94 10.85 1.64
N ILE A 20 13.22 11.23 0.39
CA ILE A 20 13.00 10.34 -0.74
C ILE A 20 13.92 9.13 -0.73
N LYS A 21 15.16 9.29 -0.28
CA LYS A 21 16.11 8.17 -0.27
C LYS A 21 15.69 7.09 0.73
N ARG A 22 15.28 7.52 1.93
CA ARG A 22 14.80 6.60 2.94
C ARG A 22 13.51 5.92 2.50
N ALA A 23 12.59 6.69 1.93
CA ALA A 23 11.33 6.15 1.44
C ALA A 23 11.56 5.17 0.29
N GLU A 24 12.44 5.52 -0.66
CA GLU A 24 12.76 4.66 -1.79
C GLU A 24 13.29 3.31 -1.32
N GLU A 25 14.21 3.32 -0.35
CA GLU A 25 14.75 2.09 0.20
C GLU A 25 13.66 1.27 0.90
N TRP A 26 12.85 1.92 1.70
CA TRP A 26 11.82 1.21 2.46
C TRP A 26 10.75 0.60 1.54
N TYR A 27 10.21 1.39 0.63
CA TYR A 27 9.17 0.88 -0.28
C TYR A 27 9.72 -0.17 -1.24
N GLY A 28 10.95 0.00 -1.71
CA GLY A 28 11.57 -0.94 -2.63
C GLY A 28 12.13 -2.18 -1.97
N THR A 29 12.79 -2.05 -0.82
CA THR A 29 13.49 -3.16 -0.17
C THR A 29 12.63 -3.83 0.90
N VAL A 30 12.05 -3.05 1.82
CA VAL A 30 11.26 -3.63 2.90
C VAL A 30 9.92 -4.14 2.40
N LEU A 31 9.16 -3.33 1.67
CA LEU A 31 7.90 -3.77 1.08
C LEU A 31 8.10 -4.63 -0.16
N GLY A 32 9.23 -4.49 -0.82
CA GLY A 32 9.51 -5.28 -2.01
C GLY A 32 8.76 -4.84 -3.25
N LEU A 33 8.33 -3.59 -3.33
CA LEU A 33 7.68 -3.10 -4.54
C LEU A 33 8.72 -2.92 -5.65
N PRO A 34 8.44 -3.40 -6.88
CA PRO A 34 9.37 -3.21 -7.98
C PRO A 34 9.61 -1.71 -8.23
N HIS A 35 10.86 -1.29 -8.13
CA HIS A 35 11.26 0.08 -8.40
C HIS A 35 11.33 0.29 -9.90
N LEU A 36 10.65 1.30 -10.41
CA LEU A 36 10.65 1.61 -11.83
C LEU A 36 11.80 2.55 -12.18
N TYR A 37 11.80 3.73 -11.57
CA TYR A 37 12.89 4.70 -11.75
C TYR A 37 12.77 5.82 -10.73
N THR A 38 13.84 6.56 -10.56
CA THR A 38 13.90 7.75 -9.70
C THR A 38 14.62 8.84 -10.46
N PHE A 39 14.08 10.05 -10.43
CA PHE A 39 14.83 11.21 -10.89
C PHE A 39 14.52 12.40 -9.99
N GLY A 40 15.59 13.08 -9.55
CA GLY A 40 15.43 14.18 -8.61
C GLY A 40 14.78 13.72 -7.32
N LYS A 41 13.68 14.35 -6.96
CA LYS A 41 12.94 14.08 -5.73
C LYS A 41 11.70 13.21 -5.96
N LEU A 42 11.67 12.47 -7.06
CA LEU A 42 10.54 11.66 -7.47
C LEU A 42 10.96 10.21 -7.64
N ALA A 43 10.26 9.30 -6.97
CA ALA A 43 10.53 7.86 -7.09
C ALA A 43 9.25 7.14 -7.49
N PHE A 44 9.36 6.19 -8.41
CA PHE A 44 8.21 5.49 -8.98
C PHE A 44 8.35 3.99 -8.79
N PHE A 45 7.24 3.35 -8.36
CA PHE A 45 7.18 1.92 -8.11
C PHE A 45 5.97 1.32 -8.80
N ASP A 46 6.07 0.04 -9.16
CA ASP A 46 4.93 -0.69 -9.68
C ASP A 46 4.22 -1.37 -8.51
N CYS A 47 2.94 -1.07 -8.36
CA CYS A 47 2.12 -1.65 -7.31
C CYS A 47 0.96 -2.40 -7.97
N GLY A 48 1.29 -3.59 -8.52
CA GLY A 48 0.28 -4.45 -9.14
C GLY A 48 -0.39 -3.82 -10.36
N GLY A 49 0.35 -3.05 -11.15
CA GLY A 49 -0.19 -2.36 -12.32
C GLY A 49 -0.56 -0.91 -12.07
N THR A 50 -0.72 -0.51 -10.81
CA THR A 50 -0.91 0.89 -10.44
C THR A 50 0.45 1.45 -10.05
N ARG A 51 0.82 2.58 -10.63
CA ARG A 51 2.12 3.18 -10.32
C ARG A 51 2.02 3.98 -9.02
N LEU A 52 2.90 3.68 -8.06
CA LEU A 52 3.01 4.48 -6.85
C LEU A 52 4.14 5.49 -7.05
N PHE A 53 3.83 6.75 -6.82
CA PHE A 53 4.75 7.84 -7.04
C PHE A 53 5.02 8.55 -5.72
N LEU A 54 6.28 8.55 -5.29
CA LEU A 54 6.71 9.23 -4.07
C LEU A 54 7.36 10.55 -4.45
N ASN A 55 6.96 11.62 -3.77
CA ASN A 55 7.38 12.98 -4.08
C ASN A 55 7.90 13.65 -2.82
N GLU A 56 9.19 14.01 -2.80
CA GLU A 56 9.78 14.66 -1.62
C GLU A 56 9.30 16.10 -1.50
N GLN A 57 8.77 16.43 -0.32
CA GLN A 57 8.31 17.75 0.02
C GLN A 57 8.77 18.10 1.44
N ALA A 58 9.05 19.38 1.70
CA ALA A 58 9.44 19.84 3.04
C ALA A 58 8.31 19.61 4.04
N GLU A 59 7.08 19.82 3.63
CA GLU A 59 5.91 19.58 4.45
C GLU A 59 5.03 18.52 3.83
N VAL A 60 4.58 17.58 4.66
CA VAL A 60 3.76 16.46 4.23
C VAL A 60 2.40 16.59 4.90
N GLY A 61 1.36 16.74 4.08
CA GLY A 61 -0.01 16.87 4.56
C GLY A 61 -0.68 15.53 4.84
N PRO A 62 -1.96 15.57 5.24
CA PRO A 62 -2.75 14.37 5.41
C PRO A 62 -2.82 13.59 4.11
N GLU A 63 -2.84 12.28 4.21
CA GLU A 63 -2.90 11.41 3.03
C GLU A 63 -3.85 10.25 3.27
N SER A 64 -4.33 9.69 2.16
CA SER A 64 -5.14 8.48 2.20
C SER A 64 -4.30 7.29 2.63
N ILE A 65 -4.96 6.32 3.24
CA ILE A 65 -4.32 5.06 3.57
C ILE A 65 -4.22 4.23 2.28
N LEU A 66 -3.03 3.69 2.02
CA LEU A 66 -2.85 2.77 0.90
C LEU A 66 -3.15 1.35 1.38
N TYR A 67 -4.14 0.72 0.78
CA TYR A 67 -4.51 -0.65 1.11
C TYR A 67 -3.92 -1.59 0.07
N LEU A 68 -3.03 -2.47 0.52
CA LEU A 68 -2.35 -3.43 -0.35
C LEU A 68 -3.05 -4.78 -0.23
N ARG A 69 -3.61 -5.26 -1.32
CA ARG A 69 -4.30 -6.55 -1.32
C ARG A 69 -3.29 -7.70 -1.33
N VAL A 70 -3.49 -8.65 -0.43
CA VAL A 70 -2.65 -9.84 -0.33
C VAL A 70 -3.55 -11.07 -0.27
N SER A 71 -3.01 -12.22 -0.69
CA SER A 71 -3.78 -13.46 -0.69
C SER A 71 -3.83 -14.11 0.69
N ASN A 72 -2.76 -13.97 1.49
CA ASN A 72 -2.68 -14.54 2.83
C ASN A 72 -2.16 -13.47 3.78
N ILE A 73 -3.07 -12.83 4.50
CA ILE A 73 -2.71 -11.68 5.32
C ILE A 73 -1.84 -12.08 6.52
N GLN A 74 -2.06 -13.25 7.11
CA GLN A 74 -1.25 -13.68 8.25
C GLN A 74 0.20 -13.91 7.83
N SER A 75 0.41 -14.58 6.69
CA SER A 75 1.74 -14.84 6.17
C SER A 75 2.48 -13.55 5.84
N THR A 76 1.80 -12.62 5.15
CA THR A 76 2.41 -11.35 4.78
C THR A 76 2.71 -10.51 6.02
N TYR A 77 1.81 -10.49 6.98
CA TYR A 77 2.01 -9.82 8.26
C TYR A 77 3.29 -10.33 8.95
N ASP A 78 3.42 -11.67 9.05
CA ASP A 78 4.59 -12.28 9.69
C ASP A 78 5.88 -11.92 8.95
N GLN A 79 5.86 -11.95 7.61
CA GLN A 79 7.03 -11.61 6.80
C GLN A 79 7.45 -10.16 6.96
N LEU A 80 6.49 -9.24 6.98
CA LEU A 80 6.79 -7.83 7.13
C LEU A 80 7.30 -7.52 8.54
N GLN A 81 6.75 -8.18 9.57
CA GLN A 81 7.29 -8.02 10.93
C GLN A 81 8.74 -8.48 11.00
N ALA A 82 9.07 -9.58 10.31
CA ALA A 82 10.45 -10.07 10.26
C ALA A 82 11.38 -9.07 9.58
N ARG A 83 10.86 -8.20 8.73
CA ARG A 83 11.61 -7.14 8.05
C ARG A 83 11.61 -5.82 8.83
N GLY A 84 11.08 -5.83 10.05
CA GLY A 84 11.09 -4.65 10.92
C GLY A 84 9.90 -3.71 10.75
N VAL A 85 8.87 -4.11 10.02
CA VAL A 85 7.67 -3.28 9.88
C VAL A 85 6.88 -3.30 11.18
N GLU A 86 6.49 -2.12 11.66
CA GLU A 86 5.71 -1.98 12.86
C GLU A 86 4.23 -1.90 12.53
N PHE A 87 3.46 -2.89 12.99
CA PHE A 87 2.02 -2.90 12.83
C PHE A 87 1.37 -2.32 14.09
N THR A 88 0.26 -1.64 13.90
CA THR A 88 -0.52 -1.09 15.02
C THR A 88 -1.35 -2.16 15.70
N GLY A 89 -1.47 -3.33 15.08
CA GLY A 89 -2.19 -4.48 15.63
C GLY A 89 -2.08 -5.67 14.69
N ALA A 90 -2.46 -6.84 15.18
CA ALA A 90 -2.47 -8.05 14.37
C ALA A 90 -3.61 -8.02 13.35
N PRO A 91 -3.54 -8.85 12.28
CA PRO A 91 -4.66 -8.96 11.36
C PRO A 91 -5.97 -9.27 12.09
N HIS A 92 -7.03 -8.60 11.70
CA HIS A 92 -8.35 -8.80 12.32
C HIS A 92 -9.46 -8.68 11.30
N MET A 93 -10.58 -9.32 11.59
CA MET A 93 -11.73 -9.28 10.72
C MET A 93 -12.45 -7.94 10.86
N ILE A 94 -12.65 -7.26 9.75
CA ILE A 94 -13.33 -5.97 9.71
C ILE A 94 -14.84 -6.17 9.49
N HIS A 95 -15.19 -7.10 8.60
CA HIS A 95 -16.57 -7.28 8.16
C HIS A 95 -16.76 -8.68 7.60
N LYS A 96 -17.93 -9.25 7.87
CA LYS A 96 -18.33 -10.53 7.28
C LYS A 96 -19.56 -10.28 6.41
N HIS A 97 -19.44 -10.60 5.14
CA HIS A 97 -20.54 -10.43 4.19
C HIS A 97 -21.61 -11.51 4.37
N ALA A 98 -22.77 -11.28 3.79
CA ALA A 98 -23.90 -12.21 3.88
C ALA A 98 -23.56 -13.59 3.34
N ASP A 99 -22.67 -13.69 2.35
CA ASP A 99 -22.24 -14.97 1.76
C ASP A 99 -21.15 -15.67 2.59
N GLY A 100 -20.74 -15.09 3.70
CA GLY A 100 -19.69 -15.64 4.56
C GLY A 100 -18.29 -15.17 4.27
N THR A 101 -18.07 -14.41 3.18
CA THR A 101 -16.76 -13.84 2.87
C THR A 101 -16.35 -12.85 3.93
N GLU A 102 -15.12 -12.95 4.43
CA GLU A 102 -14.61 -12.07 5.47
C GLU A 102 -13.59 -11.09 4.92
N GLU A 103 -13.68 -9.85 5.35
CA GLU A 103 -12.69 -8.82 5.03
C GLU A 103 -11.74 -8.69 6.22
N TRP A 104 -10.46 -8.87 5.97
CA TRP A 104 -9.42 -8.79 6.99
C TRP A 104 -8.45 -7.67 6.67
N MET A 105 -7.96 -7.00 7.70
CA MET A 105 -6.99 -5.91 7.54
C MET A 105 -5.95 -5.93 8.64
N ALA A 106 -4.79 -5.36 8.33
CA ALA A 106 -3.73 -5.13 9.30
C ALA A 106 -3.05 -3.81 8.94
N PHE A 107 -2.99 -2.89 9.89
CA PHE A 107 -2.49 -1.53 9.65
C PHE A 107 -1.05 -1.37 10.13
N PHE A 108 -0.26 -0.65 9.34
CA PHE A 108 1.14 -0.39 9.66
C PHE A 108 1.53 1.00 9.18
N LYS A 109 2.76 1.40 9.47
CA LYS A 109 3.25 2.73 9.13
C LYS A 109 4.58 2.64 8.41
N ASP A 110 4.81 3.60 7.52
CA ASP A 110 6.11 3.73 6.89
C ASP A 110 7.08 4.48 7.84
N PRO A 111 8.36 4.68 7.45
CA PRO A 111 9.32 5.34 8.32
C PRO A 111 8.95 6.76 8.75
N GLU A 112 8.05 7.41 8.02
CA GLU A 112 7.58 8.76 8.36
C GLU A 112 6.22 8.73 9.07
N SER A 113 5.84 7.57 9.61
CA SER A 113 4.58 7.36 10.32
C SER A 113 3.34 7.53 9.45
N ARG A 114 3.48 7.32 8.13
CA ARG A 114 2.37 7.40 7.18
C ARG A 114 1.63 6.06 7.17
N PRO A 115 0.30 6.07 7.19
CA PRO A 115 -0.44 4.81 7.29
C PRO A 115 -0.49 4.02 5.99
N LEU A 116 -0.37 2.72 6.12
CA LEU A 116 -0.65 1.76 5.07
C LEU A 116 -1.44 0.61 5.70
N ALA A 117 -1.99 -0.26 4.88
CA ALA A 117 -2.69 -1.43 5.36
C ALA A 117 -2.52 -2.61 4.41
N LEU A 118 -2.54 -3.79 4.96
CA LEU A 118 -2.76 -5.01 4.19
C LEU A 118 -4.25 -5.29 4.22
N MET A 119 -4.79 -5.83 3.13
CA MET A 119 -6.18 -6.28 3.08
C MET A 119 -6.27 -7.63 2.39
N SER A 120 -7.17 -8.45 2.86
CA SER A 120 -7.38 -9.78 2.31
C SER A 120 -8.84 -10.18 2.46
N GLN A 121 -9.34 -10.94 1.49
CA GLN A 121 -10.67 -11.54 1.57
C GLN A 121 -10.52 -13.02 1.82
N VAL A 122 -11.24 -13.53 2.82
CA VAL A 122 -11.28 -14.96 3.13
C VAL A 122 -12.65 -15.47 2.74
N VAL A 123 -12.66 -16.33 1.72
CA VAL A 123 -13.89 -16.87 1.15
C VAL A 123 -14.25 -18.15 1.89
N PRO A 124 -15.52 -18.39 2.25
CA PRO A 124 -15.91 -19.63 2.91
C PRO A 124 -15.70 -20.82 2.01
N GLN A 125 -15.32 -21.94 2.60
CA GLN A 125 -15.10 -23.21 1.88
C GLN A 125 -16.34 -24.07 1.89
#